data_523abd224a4cf42a4a82efe14bdfa511
#
_entry.id   523abd224a4cf42a4a82efe14bdfa511
#
_cell.length_a   1.000
_cell.length_b   1.000
_cell.length_c   1.000
_cell.angle_alpha   90.00
_cell.angle_beta   90.00
_cell.angle_gamma   90.00
#
_symmetry.space_group_name_H-M   'P 1'
#
loop_
_entity.id
_entity.type
_entity.pdbx_description
1 polymer ?
#
loop_
_entity_poly.entity_id
_entity_poly.type
_entity_poly.pdbx_seq_one_letter_code
_entity_poly.pdbx_strand_id
1 'polypeptide(L)'
;MAEFKFGFEEAWLRLIIKKIPDHPDLFQSSSVEKAQGILRIGKLKVGAARVWAESAGIITKSKSKFVLTPLGHLIRRHDPDMDDDGIWWVIHYNLARQDSSAWFYSFYFNEFKYDAFDRDILEKELRAWWDKNHEKPMTDSTFDKLIFSPLIQVFEGTRLGKQFGFFEPQEKNCFCRQPVGLRLPPPSIIGYGLLDWARKQQRQSVHLEKLLEPWSIGKIFRFDRSSLDESLIQIGDSYNKQVAWVSHTAGLNSVSIMDLNPLTLISAYYHELDGESPTNALEKGKADLLEIKKMQMTETLFS
;
A
#
# COMPACT_ATOMS: atom_id res chain seq x y z
N MET A 1 1.79 -13.73 15.09
CA MET A 1 2.61 -12.62 14.55
C MET A 1 2.96 -12.98 13.12
N ALA A 2 2.70 -12.11 12.15
CA ALA A 2 3.05 -12.37 10.77
C ALA A 2 4.58 -12.52 10.64
N GLU A 3 5.04 -13.50 9.84
CA GLU A 3 6.46 -13.83 9.78
C GLU A 3 7.19 -12.97 8.73
N PHE A 4 7.42 -11.71 9.03
CA PHE A 4 8.23 -10.79 8.20
C PHE A 4 9.74 -11.02 8.38
N LYS A 5 10.22 -12.24 8.21
CA LYS A 5 11.65 -12.56 8.42
C LYS A 5 12.59 -11.95 7.40
N PHE A 6 12.09 -11.49 6.28
CA PHE A 6 12.83 -10.86 5.18
C PHE A 6 12.00 -9.71 4.61
N GLY A 7 12.65 -8.66 4.15
CA GLY A 7 12.03 -7.68 3.26
C GLY A 7 11.63 -8.35 1.93
N PHE A 8 10.62 -7.83 1.27
CA PHE A 8 10.24 -8.35 -0.03
C PHE A 8 11.07 -7.74 -1.18
N GLU A 9 11.13 -8.50 -2.25
CA GLU A 9 11.66 -8.06 -3.54
C GLU A 9 10.49 -7.91 -4.52
N GLU A 10 10.54 -6.93 -5.40
CA GLU A 10 9.47 -6.68 -6.39
C GLU A 10 9.11 -7.94 -7.19
N ALA A 11 10.11 -8.72 -7.56
CA ALA A 11 9.93 -9.97 -8.31
C ALA A 11 9.00 -10.98 -7.61
N TRP A 12 8.91 -10.97 -6.27
CA TRP A 12 8.04 -11.89 -5.56
C TRP A 12 6.58 -11.57 -5.80
N LEU A 13 6.21 -10.28 -5.73
CA LEU A 13 4.83 -9.85 -5.94
C LEU A 13 4.39 -10.09 -7.39
N ARG A 14 5.27 -9.81 -8.36
CA ARG A 14 5.05 -10.10 -9.79
C ARG A 14 4.76 -11.57 -10.05
N LEU A 15 5.57 -12.46 -9.46
CA LEU A 15 5.37 -13.91 -9.60
C LEU A 15 4.10 -14.39 -8.91
N ILE A 16 3.80 -13.87 -7.72
CA ILE A 16 2.59 -14.23 -6.96
C ILE A 16 1.33 -13.87 -7.77
N ILE A 17 1.24 -12.67 -8.31
CA ILE A 17 0.10 -12.22 -9.13
C ILE A 17 -0.11 -13.15 -10.33
N LYS A 18 0.96 -13.56 -11.00
CA LYS A 18 0.90 -14.44 -12.18
C LYS A 18 0.56 -15.89 -11.82
N LYS A 19 1.00 -16.38 -10.68
CA LYS A 19 0.99 -17.83 -10.36
C LYS A 19 -0.11 -18.28 -9.41
N ILE A 20 -0.62 -17.42 -8.54
CA ILE A 20 -1.66 -17.80 -7.57
C ILE A 20 -2.92 -18.36 -8.23
N PRO A 21 -3.44 -17.83 -9.35
CA PRO A 21 -4.64 -18.40 -9.98
C PRO A 21 -4.48 -19.86 -10.39
N ASP A 22 -3.30 -20.24 -10.86
CA ASP A 22 -3.01 -21.61 -11.29
C ASP A 22 -2.53 -22.51 -10.12
N HIS A 23 -2.10 -21.91 -9.01
CA HIS A 23 -1.52 -22.57 -7.85
C HIS A 23 -2.08 -22.01 -6.54
N PRO A 24 -3.38 -22.17 -6.26
CA PRO A 24 -3.99 -21.62 -5.05
C PRO A 24 -3.52 -22.29 -3.76
N ASP A 25 -2.85 -23.44 -3.86
CA ASP A 25 -2.18 -24.19 -2.79
C ASP A 25 -0.76 -23.70 -2.49
N LEU A 26 -0.23 -22.74 -3.25
CA LEU A 26 1.18 -22.34 -3.27
C LEU A 26 1.79 -22.09 -1.89
N PHE A 27 1.02 -21.53 -0.97
CA PHE A 27 1.47 -21.18 0.38
C PHE A 27 1.00 -22.14 1.47
N GLN A 28 0.51 -23.34 1.10
CA GLN A 28 0.23 -24.39 2.08
C GLN A 28 1.54 -25.00 2.58
N SER A 29 1.54 -25.51 3.81
CA SER A 29 2.73 -26.11 4.43
C SER A 29 3.28 -27.30 3.63
N SER A 30 2.40 -28.07 2.97
CA SER A 30 2.76 -29.19 2.09
C SER A 30 3.35 -28.78 0.74
N SER A 31 3.20 -27.50 0.35
CA SER A 31 3.58 -26.99 -0.98
C SER A 31 4.87 -26.16 -0.97
N VAL A 32 5.63 -26.13 0.11
CA VAL A 32 6.80 -25.25 0.26
C VAL A 32 7.86 -25.50 -0.82
N GLU A 33 8.15 -26.72 -1.17
CA GLU A 33 9.11 -27.06 -2.24
C GLU A 33 8.60 -26.63 -3.62
N LYS A 34 7.32 -26.85 -3.90
CA LYS A 34 6.64 -26.35 -5.09
C LYS A 34 6.74 -24.82 -5.16
N ALA A 35 6.48 -24.14 -4.05
CA ALA A 35 6.56 -22.68 -3.95
C ALA A 35 8.00 -22.16 -4.21
N GLN A 36 9.02 -22.83 -3.70
CA GLN A 36 10.41 -22.48 -3.99
C GLN A 36 10.71 -22.49 -5.50
N GLY A 37 10.29 -23.55 -6.19
CA GLY A 37 10.49 -23.69 -7.62
C GLY A 37 9.73 -22.65 -8.44
N ILE A 38 8.46 -22.39 -8.10
CA ILE A 38 7.60 -21.45 -8.80
C ILE A 38 8.03 -20.00 -8.55
N LEU A 39 8.29 -19.61 -7.32
CA LEU A 39 8.67 -18.25 -6.94
C LEU A 39 10.18 -17.99 -7.10
N ARG A 40 10.97 -19.02 -7.35
CA ARG A 40 12.45 -18.96 -7.47
C ARG A 40 13.12 -18.32 -6.25
N ILE A 41 12.63 -18.63 -5.05
CA ILE A 41 13.12 -18.11 -3.77
C ILE A 41 13.46 -19.23 -2.81
N GLY A 42 14.35 -18.97 -1.84
CA GLY A 42 14.70 -19.95 -0.82
C GLY A 42 13.53 -20.30 0.11
N LYS A 43 13.53 -21.49 0.65
CA LYS A 43 12.48 -22.04 1.55
C LYS A 43 12.04 -21.07 2.65
N LEU A 44 12.99 -20.40 3.29
CA LEU A 44 12.72 -19.47 4.38
C LEU A 44 12.03 -18.17 3.91
N LYS A 45 12.17 -17.80 2.64
CA LYS A 45 11.56 -16.61 2.04
C LYS A 45 10.11 -16.84 1.60
N VAL A 46 9.66 -18.08 1.41
CA VAL A 46 8.28 -18.39 0.96
C VAL A 46 7.23 -17.83 1.91
N GLY A 47 7.42 -18.01 3.22
CA GLY A 47 6.51 -17.45 4.23
C GLY A 47 6.49 -15.93 4.23
N ALA A 48 7.65 -15.29 4.11
CA ALA A 48 7.75 -13.84 4.01
C ALA A 48 7.05 -13.30 2.75
N ALA A 49 7.28 -13.92 1.58
CA ALA A 49 6.65 -13.53 0.33
C ALA A 49 5.11 -13.55 0.44
N ARG A 50 4.53 -14.58 1.09
CA ARG A 50 3.10 -14.66 1.39
C ARG A 50 2.63 -13.47 2.23
N VAL A 51 3.27 -13.24 3.36
CA VAL A 51 2.84 -12.21 4.31
C VAL A 51 2.92 -10.82 3.70
N TRP A 52 3.96 -10.53 2.92
CA TRP A 52 4.07 -9.26 2.20
C TRP A 52 2.99 -9.11 1.13
N ALA A 53 2.66 -10.16 0.37
CA ALA A 53 1.59 -10.11 -0.63
C ALA A 53 0.21 -9.93 0.00
N GLU A 54 -0.05 -10.53 1.17
CA GLU A 54 -1.26 -10.30 1.97
C GLU A 54 -1.32 -8.85 2.48
N SER A 55 -0.22 -8.33 3.05
CA SER A 55 -0.14 -6.95 3.57
C SER A 55 -0.26 -5.91 2.47
N ALA A 56 0.29 -6.18 1.28
CA ALA A 56 0.11 -5.34 0.09
C ALA A 56 -1.32 -5.38 -0.48
N GLY A 57 -2.18 -6.25 0.04
CA GLY A 57 -3.56 -6.40 -0.41
C GLY A 57 -3.72 -7.13 -1.74
N ILE A 58 -2.70 -7.88 -2.18
CA ILE A 58 -2.68 -8.59 -3.47
C ILE A 58 -3.38 -9.94 -3.40
N ILE A 59 -3.14 -10.69 -2.33
CA ILE A 59 -3.74 -12.00 -2.09
C ILE A 59 -4.47 -12.03 -0.75
N THR A 60 -5.37 -12.98 -0.62
CA THR A 60 -6.05 -13.27 0.64
C THR A 60 -6.24 -14.77 0.80
N LYS A 61 -6.37 -15.22 2.05
CA LYS A 61 -6.69 -16.61 2.34
C LYS A 61 -8.19 -16.83 2.20
N SER A 62 -8.57 -17.83 1.39
CA SER A 62 -9.95 -18.32 1.25
C SER A 62 -9.99 -19.80 1.59
N LYS A 63 -10.65 -20.16 2.71
CA LYS A 63 -10.60 -21.53 3.27
C LYS A 63 -9.15 -22.00 3.49
N SER A 64 -8.69 -23.01 2.77
CA SER A 64 -7.31 -23.54 2.82
C SER A 64 -6.42 -23.04 1.68
N LYS A 65 -6.95 -22.21 0.76
CA LYS A 65 -6.27 -21.76 -0.45
C LYS A 65 -5.95 -20.26 -0.35
N PHE A 66 -5.08 -19.79 -1.23
CA PHE A 66 -4.84 -18.36 -1.45
C PHE A 66 -5.37 -17.95 -2.82
N VAL A 67 -6.02 -16.81 -2.86
CA VAL A 67 -6.64 -16.27 -4.07
C VAL A 67 -6.24 -14.80 -4.23
N LEU A 68 -6.32 -14.28 -5.45
CA LEU A 68 -6.16 -12.85 -5.68
C LEU A 68 -7.33 -12.09 -5.04
N THR A 69 -7.01 -10.96 -4.42
CA THR A 69 -8.02 -9.97 -4.03
C THR A 69 -8.58 -9.27 -5.28
N PRO A 70 -9.65 -8.47 -5.17
CA PRO A 70 -10.06 -7.59 -6.28
C PRO A 70 -8.93 -6.69 -6.79
N LEU A 71 -8.06 -6.17 -5.89
CA LEU A 71 -6.85 -5.43 -6.28
C LEU A 71 -5.88 -6.31 -7.07
N GLY A 72 -5.61 -7.53 -6.59
CA GLY A 72 -4.75 -8.48 -7.31
C GLY A 72 -5.27 -8.84 -8.69
N HIS A 73 -6.59 -8.96 -8.88
CA HIS A 73 -7.21 -9.17 -10.19
C HIS A 73 -7.04 -7.96 -11.12
N LEU A 74 -7.20 -6.72 -10.61
CA LEU A 74 -6.97 -5.50 -11.38
C LEU A 74 -5.51 -5.43 -11.86
N ILE A 75 -4.55 -5.64 -10.96
CA ILE A 75 -3.13 -5.63 -11.31
C ILE A 75 -2.84 -6.71 -12.36
N ARG A 76 -3.32 -7.95 -12.16
CA ARG A 76 -3.11 -9.04 -13.12
C ARG A 76 -3.66 -8.72 -14.50
N ARG A 77 -4.78 -8.01 -14.59
CA ARG A 77 -5.45 -7.63 -15.85
C ARG A 77 -4.68 -6.54 -16.59
N HIS A 78 -4.26 -5.50 -15.90
CA HIS A 78 -3.75 -4.26 -16.52
C HIS A 78 -2.23 -4.15 -16.49
N ASP A 79 -1.58 -4.61 -15.41
CA ASP A 79 -0.13 -4.47 -15.21
C ASP A 79 0.44 -5.72 -14.50
N PRO A 80 0.40 -6.91 -15.16
CA PRO A 80 0.86 -8.16 -14.53
C PRO A 80 2.36 -8.18 -14.21
N ASP A 81 3.13 -7.30 -14.79
CA ASP A 81 4.56 -7.13 -14.53
C ASP A 81 4.86 -6.07 -13.46
N MET A 82 3.83 -5.34 -13.03
CA MET A 82 3.94 -4.27 -12.03
C MET A 82 5.03 -3.25 -12.39
N ASP A 83 5.08 -2.86 -13.66
CA ASP A 83 6.08 -1.94 -14.16
C ASP A 83 5.72 -0.48 -13.88
N ASP A 84 4.43 -0.18 -13.72
CA ASP A 84 3.93 1.16 -13.49
C ASP A 84 4.09 1.59 -12.03
N ASP A 85 4.52 2.85 -11.82
CA ASP A 85 4.75 3.40 -10.48
C ASP A 85 3.47 3.59 -9.67
N GLY A 86 2.32 3.79 -10.31
CA GLY A 86 1.05 4.00 -9.61
C GLY A 86 0.67 2.83 -8.72
N ILE A 87 0.90 1.58 -9.19
CA ILE A 87 0.60 0.41 -8.37
C ILE A 87 1.52 0.31 -7.15
N TRP A 88 2.75 0.80 -7.24
CA TRP A 88 3.66 0.83 -6.10
C TRP A 88 3.25 1.85 -5.06
N TRP A 89 2.63 2.95 -5.44
CA TRP A 89 1.96 3.87 -4.52
C TRP A 89 0.78 3.21 -3.81
N VAL A 90 0.00 2.36 -4.50
CA VAL A 90 -1.08 1.58 -3.88
C VAL A 90 -0.52 0.58 -2.86
N ILE A 91 0.54 -0.14 -3.22
CA ILE A 91 1.24 -1.06 -2.31
C ILE A 91 1.76 -0.30 -1.10
N HIS A 92 2.43 0.84 -1.32
CA HIS A 92 2.89 1.70 -0.24
C HIS A 92 1.75 2.08 0.70
N TYR A 93 0.63 2.58 0.18
CA TYR A 93 -0.54 2.93 0.98
C TYR A 93 -1.03 1.74 1.81
N ASN A 94 -1.17 0.57 1.20
CA ASN A 94 -1.64 -0.63 1.88
C ASN A 94 -0.69 -1.12 2.99
N LEU A 95 0.61 -0.95 2.81
CA LEU A 95 1.61 -1.27 3.83
C LEU A 95 1.66 -0.24 4.95
N ALA A 96 1.39 1.04 4.67
CA ALA A 96 1.52 2.14 5.62
C ALA A 96 0.23 2.46 6.41
N ARG A 97 -0.93 1.96 5.99
CA ARG A 97 -2.21 2.22 6.67
C ARG A 97 -2.30 1.56 8.05
N GLN A 98 -3.21 2.04 8.89
CA GLN A 98 -3.34 1.67 10.30
C GLN A 98 -3.59 0.16 10.55
N ASP A 99 -4.36 -0.49 9.70
CA ASP A 99 -4.73 -1.90 9.79
C ASP A 99 -3.76 -2.85 9.07
N SER A 100 -2.61 -2.34 8.62
CA SER A 100 -1.57 -3.15 8.00
C SER A 100 -0.90 -4.08 9.00
N SER A 101 -0.70 -5.33 8.61
CA SER A 101 0.09 -6.27 9.41
C SER A 101 1.59 -5.93 9.41
N ALA A 102 2.07 -5.12 8.46
CA ALA A 102 3.42 -4.57 8.42
C ALA A 102 3.57 -3.32 9.32
N TRP A 103 3.21 -3.45 10.61
CA TRP A 103 3.12 -2.35 11.57
C TRP A 103 4.40 -1.50 11.65
N PHE A 104 5.58 -2.09 11.51
CA PHE A 104 6.86 -1.36 11.51
C PHE A 104 7.01 -0.45 10.28
N TYR A 105 6.46 -0.85 9.14
CA TYR A 105 6.36 -0.01 7.95
C TYR A 105 5.35 1.12 8.19
N SER A 106 4.18 0.80 8.75
CA SER A 106 3.17 1.81 9.11
C SER A 106 3.69 2.82 10.13
N PHE A 107 4.43 2.37 11.16
CA PHE A 107 5.08 3.25 12.15
C PHE A 107 6.03 4.25 11.48
N TYR A 108 6.86 3.78 10.55
CA TYR A 108 7.83 4.61 9.86
C TYR A 108 7.21 5.81 9.14
N PHE A 109 6.00 5.67 8.59
CA PHE A 109 5.31 6.76 7.90
C PHE A 109 4.45 7.62 8.83
N ASN A 110 3.89 7.06 9.87
CA ASN A 110 2.88 7.73 10.68
C ASN A 110 3.41 8.30 11.99
N GLU A 111 4.35 7.62 12.65
CA GLU A 111 4.80 8.00 14.00
C GLU A 111 6.29 8.36 14.08
N PHE A 112 7.13 7.83 13.21
CA PHE A 112 8.54 8.20 13.17
C PHE A 112 8.72 9.66 12.74
N LYS A 113 9.40 10.45 13.58
CA LYS A 113 9.36 11.92 13.48
C LYS A 113 10.53 12.54 12.72
N TYR A 114 11.60 11.77 12.47
CA TYR A 114 12.85 12.30 11.92
C TYR A 114 12.85 12.20 10.40
N ASP A 115 13.17 13.29 9.72
CA ASP A 115 13.37 13.31 8.28
C ASP A 115 14.82 13.05 7.88
N ALA A 116 15.77 13.34 8.78
CA ALA A 116 17.18 12.93 8.69
C ALA A 116 17.52 12.11 9.93
N PHE A 117 18.11 10.94 9.76
CA PHE A 117 18.37 9.98 10.85
C PHE A 117 19.48 9.01 10.47
N ASP A 118 20.05 8.35 11.47
CA ASP A 118 20.88 7.17 11.32
C ASP A 118 20.12 5.89 11.67
N ARG A 119 20.77 4.75 11.48
CA ARG A 119 20.18 3.44 11.79
C ARG A 119 19.82 3.29 13.27
N ASP A 120 20.66 3.81 14.14
CA ASP A 120 20.51 3.66 15.59
C ASP A 120 19.28 4.43 16.10
N ILE A 121 19.05 5.64 15.56
CA ILE A 121 17.83 6.42 15.84
C ILE A 121 16.59 5.67 15.41
N LEU A 122 16.56 5.14 14.18
CA LEU A 122 15.40 4.40 13.68
C LEU A 122 15.14 3.13 14.49
N GLU A 123 16.18 2.36 14.80
CA GLU A 123 16.05 1.14 15.62
C GLU A 123 15.53 1.47 17.02
N LYS A 124 16.09 2.48 17.67
CA LYS A 124 15.67 2.92 19.01
C LYS A 124 14.20 3.33 19.04
N GLU A 125 13.73 4.12 18.08
CA GLU A 125 12.35 4.58 18.02
C GLU A 125 11.37 3.43 17.72
N LEU A 126 11.71 2.52 16.80
CA LEU A 126 10.92 1.31 16.52
C LEU A 126 10.81 0.42 17.75
N ARG A 127 11.91 0.25 18.50
CA ARG A 127 11.94 -0.54 19.73
C ARG A 127 11.08 0.09 20.82
N ALA A 128 11.23 1.40 21.05
CA ALA A 128 10.42 2.13 22.02
C ALA A 128 8.91 2.02 21.68
N TRP A 129 8.56 2.08 20.40
CA TRP A 129 7.18 1.86 19.97
C TRP A 129 6.71 0.42 20.25
N TRP A 130 7.55 -0.59 19.96
CA TRP A 130 7.24 -1.98 20.25
C TRP A 130 6.97 -2.21 21.73
N ASP A 131 7.88 -1.77 22.61
CA ASP A 131 7.80 -1.95 24.05
C ASP A 131 6.57 -1.25 24.66
N LYS A 132 6.16 -0.12 24.09
CA LYS A 132 4.95 0.61 24.48
C LYS A 132 3.66 -0.14 24.12
N ASN A 133 3.65 -0.86 23.01
CA ASN A 133 2.43 -1.45 22.43
C ASN A 133 2.31 -2.96 22.65
N HIS A 134 3.32 -3.60 23.25
CA HIS A 134 3.34 -5.04 23.49
C HIS A 134 3.85 -5.37 24.89
N GLU A 135 3.17 -6.26 25.57
CA GLU A 135 3.51 -6.67 26.97
C GLU A 135 4.83 -7.43 27.08
N LYS A 136 5.26 -8.10 26.01
CA LYS A 136 6.46 -8.94 26.03
C LYS A 136 7.60 -8.24 25.27
N PRO A 137 8.73 -7.96 25.95
CA PRO A 137 9.90 -7.42 25.31
C PRO A 137 10.45 -8.43 24.29
N MET A 138 11.05 -7.94 23.24
CA MET A 138 11.70 -8.75 22.22
C MET A 138 13.21 -8.70 22.40
N THR A 139 13.88 -9.85 22.27
CA THR A 139 15.36 -9.87 22.31
C THR A 139 15.94 -9.12 21.11
N ASP A 140 17.14 -8.55 21.24
CA ASP A 140 17.79 -7.78 20.19
C ASP A 140 17.87 -8.53 18.86
N SER A 141 18.34 -9.80 18.93
CA SER A 141 18.43 -10.64 17.72
C SER A 141 17.07 -10.95 17.08
N THR A 142 16.00 -11.06 17.87
CA THR A 142 14.65 -11.30 17.34
C THR A 142 14.09 -10.03 16.73
N PHE A 143 14.28 -8.89 17.40
CA PHE A 143 13.85 -7.58 16.91
C PHE A 143 14.51 -7.24 15.57
N ASP A 144 15.82 -7.35 15.49
CA ASP A 144 16.55 -7.11 14.24
C ASP A 144 16.01 -8.00 13.11
N LYS A 145 15.89 -9.32 13.34
CA LYS A 145 15.48 -10.28 12.29
C LYS A 145 14.03 -10.14 11.83
N LEU A 146 13.12 -9.73 12.69
CA LEU A 146 11.68 -9.72 12.36
C LEU A 146 11.13 -8.33 12.02
N ILE A 147 11.85 -7.27 12.33
CA ILE A 147 11.36 -5.91 12.26
C ILE A 147 12.33 -4.99 11.53
N PHE A 148 13.53 -4.80 12.11
CA PHE A 148 14.45 -3.79 11.63
C PHE A 148 15.07 -4.17 10.28
N SER A 149 15.71 -5.34 10.18
CA SER A 149 16.30 -5.80 8.91
C SER A 149 15.29 -5.94 7.78
N PRO A 150 14.08 -6.50 7.97
CA PRO A 150 13.05 -6.51 6.92
C PRO A 150 12.63 -5.13 6.44
N LEU A 151 12.49 -4.14 7.34
CA LEU A 151 12.16 -2.77 6.95
C LEU A 151 13.23 -2.17 6.03
N ILE A 152 14.50 -2.28 6.44
CA ILE A 152 15.62 -1.77 5.65
C ILE A 152 15.70 -2.48 4.29
N GLN A 153 15.54 -3.82 4.27
CA GLN A 153 15.55 -4.59 3.03
C GLN A 153 14.46 -4.17 2.05
N VAL A 154 13.26 -3.81 2.53
CA VAL A 154 12.20 -3.28 1.65
C VAL A 154 12.67 -1.99 0.98
N PHE A 155 13.25 -1.06 1.72
CA PHE A 155 13.70 0.20 1.15
C PHE A 155 14.91 0.06 0.24
N GLU A 156 15.85 -0.84 0.57
CA GLU A 156 17.03 -1.09 -0.25
C GLU A 156 16.70 -1.93 -1.51
N GLY A 157 15.74 -2.85 -1.40
CA GLY A 157 15.40 -3.84 -2.41
C GLY A 157 14.26 -3.49 -3.35
N THR A 158 13.55 -2.38 -3.12
CA THR A 158 12.41 -1.96 -3.93
C THR A 158 12.50 -0.49 -4.34
N ARG A 159 11.72 -0.11 -5.34
CA ARG A 159 11.58 1.30 -5.75
C ARG A 159 11.01 2.21 -4.67
N LEU A 160 10.33 1.66 -3.65
CA LEU A 160 9.77 2.42 -2.52
C LEU A 160 10.84 3.19 -1.74
N GLY A 161 12.06 2.66 -1.62
CA GLY A 161 13.15 3.38 -0.98
C GLY A 161 13.67 4.55 -1.82
N LYS A 162 14.51 4.24 -2.79
CA LYS A 162 15.22 5.26 -3.58
C LYS A 162 14.34 6.03 -4.54
N GLN A 163 13.52 5.31 -5.33
CA GLN A 163 12.75 5.94 -6.39
C GLN A 163 11.65 6.85 -5.84
N PHE A 164 11.03 6.49 -4.71
CA PHE A 164 10.02 7.31 -4.05
C PHE A 164 10.60 8.25 -2.98
N GLY A 165 11.91 8.19 -2.75
CA GLY A 165 12.58 9.06 -1.79
C GLY A 165 12.26 8.76 -0.33
N PHE A 166 11.75 7.55 -0.04
CA PHE A 166 11.37 7.21 1.33
C PHE A 166 12.55 6.83 2.23
N PHE A 167 13.64 6.42 1.62
CA PHE A 167 14.85 6.02 2.33
C PHE A 167 16.06 6.27 1.44
N GLU A 168 16.62 7.47 1.53
CA GLU A 168 17.79 7.86 0.73
C GLU A 168 19.06 7.85 1.58
N PRO A 169 20.06 7.05 1.20
CA PRO A 169 21.35 7.09 1.88
C PRO A 169 22.05 8.43 1.65
N GLN A 170 22.56 8.99 2.73
CA GLN A 170 23.42 10.16 2.77
C GLN A 170 24.84 9.75 3.20
N GLU A 171 25.71 10.69 3.41
CA GLU A 171 27.05 10.39 3.91
C GLU A 171 27.02 9.79 5.34
N LYS A 172 27.99 8.91 5.66
CA LYS A 172 28.27 8.40 7.01
C LYS A 172 27.08 7.69 7.72
N ASN A 173 26.43 6.74 7.06
CA ASN A 173 25.30 6.00 7.64
C ASN A 173 24.08 6.86 8.00
N CYS A 174 23.99 8.07 7.51
CA CYS A 174 22.80 8.90 7.61
C CYS A 174 21.85 8.60 6.46
N PHE A 175 20.56 8.70 6.74
CA PHE A 175 19.48 8.52 5.79
C PHE A 175 18.53 9.70 5.85
N CYS A 176 17.87 10.00 4.77
CA CYS A 176 16.81 10.99 4.78
C CYS A 176 15.54 10.47 4.08
N ARG A 177 14.42 11.05 4.49
CA ARG A 177 13.14 10.91 3.83
C ARG A 177 12.82 12.20 3.10
N GLN A 178 12.71 12.13 1.79
CA GLN A 178 12.31 13.30 1.01
C GLN A 178 10.82 13.62 1.22
N PRO A 179 10.44 14.90 1.30
CA PRO A 179 9.02 15.27 1.15
C PRO A 179 8.51 14.85 -0.24
N VAL A 180 7.24 14.52 -0.35
CA VAL A 180 6.63 13.99 -1.59
C VAL A 180 6.67 14.99 -2.76
N GLY A 181 6.96 16.25 -2.53
CA GLY A 181 6.93 17.32 -3.53
C GLY A 181 7.68 17.08 -4.85
N LEU A 182 8.57 16.08 -4.93
CA LEU A 182 9.28 15.74 -6.17
C LEU A 182 8.56 14.66 -7.01
N ARG A 183 7.71 13.83 -6.42
CA ARG A 183 6.90 12.80 -7.10
C ARG A 183 5.59 12.61 -6.37
N LEU A 184 4.57 13.32 -6.84
CA LEU A 184 3.21 13.13 -6.33
C LEU A 184 2.61 11.83 -6.89
N PRO A 185 1.91 11.03 -6.08
CA PRO A 185 1.06 9.97 -6.62
C PRO A 185 0.03 10.56 -7.60
N PRO A 186 -0.38 9.82 -8.63
CA PRO A 186 -1.47 10.24 -9.52
C PRO A 186 -2.76 10.56 -8.74
N PRO A 187 -3.61 11.49 -9.21
CA PRO A 187 -4.86 11.85 -8.54
C PRO A 187 -5.77 10.67 -8.24
N SER A 188 -5.88 9.71 -9.16
CA SER A 188 -6.61 8.45 -8.97
C SER A 188 -6.08 7.64 -7.79
N ILE A 189 -4.77 7.57 -7.61
CA ILE A 189 -4.13 6.83 -6.50
C ILE A 189 -4.33 7.56 -5.17
N ILE A 190 -4.20 8.88 -5.15
CA ILE A 190 -4.51 9.68 -3.94
C ILE A 190 -5.98 9.51 -3.57
N GLY A 191 -6.86 9.57 -4.56
CA GLY A 191 -8.30 9.32 -4.39
C GLY A 191 -8.61 7.92 -3.84
N TYR A 192 -7.90 6.88 -4.32
CA TYR A 192 -8.00 5.54 -3.75
C TYR A 192 -7.70 5.54 -2.24
N GLY A 193 -6.57 6.12 -1.84
CA GLY A 193 -6.19 6.21 -0.43
C GLY A 193 -7.20 7.00 0.39
N LEU A 194 -7.70 8.10 -0.13
CA LEU A 194 -8.71 8.94 0.53
C LEU A 194 -10.03 8.19 0.74
N LEU A 195 -10.54 7.51 -0.29
CA LEU A 195 -11.79 6.75 -0.22
C LEU A 195 -11.66 5.55 0.73
N ASP A 196 -10.54 4.81 0.69
CA ASP A 196 -10.30 3.68 1.61
C ASP A 196 -10.23 4.16 3.07
N TRP A 197 -9.48 5.25 3.31
CA TRP A 197 -9.38 5.87 4.63
C TRP A 197 -10.75 6.36 5.13
N ALA A 198 -11.50 7.10 4.32
CA ALA A 198 -12.80 7.65 4.67
C ALA A 198 -13.82 6.57 4.98
N ARG A 199 -13.83 5.49 4.19
CA ARG A 199 -14.70 4.32 4.40
C ARG A 199 -14.42 3.62 5.72
N LYS A 200 -13.14 3.44 6.08
CA LYS A 200 -12.74 2.84 7.36
C LYS A 200 -13.08 3.75 8.55
N GLN A 201 -13.00 5.06 8.37
CA GLN A 201 -13.38 6.04 9.38
C GLN A 201 -14.88 6.35 9.39
N GLN A 202 -15.66 5.78 8.46
CA GLN A 202 -17.10 6.04 8.28
C GLN A 202 -17.40 7.54 8.12
N ARG A 203 -16.63 8.24 7.29
CA ARG A 203 -16.72 9.69 7.08
C ARG A 203 -16.96 10.03 5.63
N GLN A 204 -17.91 10.96 5.38
CA GLN A 204 -18.18 11.55 4.07
C GLN A 204 -17.77 13.03 4.01
N SER A 205 -17.34 13.59 5.12
CA SER A 205 -16.77 14.93 5.20
C SER A 205 -15.74 15.00 6.31
N VAL A 206 -14.69 15.79 6.09
CA VAL A 206 -13.59 15.92 7.04
C VAL A 206 -12.92 17.29 6.89
N HIS A 207 -12.39 17.87 7.97
CA HIS A 207 -11.50 19.01 7.86
C HIS A 207 -10.17 18.61 7.24
N LEU A 208 -9.63 19.43 6.34
CA LEU A 208 -8.37 19.16 5.64
C LEU A 208 -7.24 18.84 6.61
N GLU A 209 -7.14 19.52 7.75
CA GLU A 209 -6.13 19.29 8.78
C GLU A 209 -6.14 17.86 9.33
N LYS A 210 -7.31 17.23 9.39
CA LYS A 210 -7.45 15.84 9.83
C LYS A 210 -6.77 14.86 8.90
N LEU A 211 -6.69 15.20 7.60
CA LEU A 211 -6.00 14.39 6.61
C LEU A 211 -4.46 14.50 6.70
N LEU A 212 -3.92 15.41 7.51
CA LEU A 212 -2.49 15.54 7.81
C LEU A 212 -2.07 14.84 9.11
N GLU A 213 -3.03 14.36 9.90
CA GLU A 213 -2.74 13.64 11.14
C GLU A 213 -2.16 12.23 10.88
N PRO A 214 -1.50 11.61 11.87
CA PRO A 214 -1.08 10.21 11.77
C PRO A 214 -2.23 9.28 11.34
N TRP A 215 -1.91 8.25 10.58
CA TRP A 215 -2.84 7.24 10.05
C TRP A 215 -3.82 7.77 8.99
N SER A 216 -3.53 8.93 8.44
CA SER A 216 -4.28 9.52 7.33
C SER A 216 -3.42 9.63 6.06
N ILE A 217 -4.06 9.97 4.94
CA ILE A 217 -3.39 10.02 3.64
C ILE A 217 -2.23 11.03 3.61
N GLY A 218 -2.33 12.13 4.34
CA GLY A 218 -1.27 13.14 4.40
C GLY A 218 0.04 12.60 4.98
N LYS A 219 -0.04 11.83 6.08
CA LYS A 219 1.15 11.18 6.65
C LYS A 219 1.64 10.02 5.80
N ILE A 220 0.72 9.18 5.33
CA ILE A 220 1.08 8.03 4.51
C ILE A 220 1.80 8.48 3.25
N PHE A 221 1.25 9.41 2.48
CA PHE A 221 1.87 9.94 1.26
C PHE A 221 2.87 11.08 1.51
N ARG A 222 3.10 11.45 2.78
CA ARG A 222 4.03 12.50 3.20
C ARG A 222 3.73 13.89 2.63
N PHE A 223 2.46 14.20 2.43
CA PHE A 223 2.04 15.53 2.03
C PHE A 223 2.30 16.56 3.11
N ASP A 224 2.71 17.74 2.70
CA ASP A 224 2.48 18.95 3.45
C ASP A 224 1.07 19.50 3.16
N ARG A 225 0.70 20.60 3.81
CA ARG A 225 -0.62 21.18 3.66
C ARG A 225 -0.88 21.64 2.23
N SER A 226 0.08 22.28 1.57
CA SER A 226 -0.10 22.84 0.24
C SER A 226 -0.27 21.74 -0.80
N SER A 227 0.62 20.76 -0.80
CA SER A 227 0.57 19.64 -1.74
C SER A 227 -0.68 18.76 -1.55
N LEU A 228 -1.17 18.60 -0.31
CA LEU A 228 -2.43 17.93 -0.07
C LEU A 228 -3.62 18.71 -0.63
N ASP A 229 -3.69 20.01 -0.36
CA ASP A 229 -4.79 20.89 -0.83
C ASP A 229 -4.84 20.90 -2.37
N GLU A 230 -3.70 21.11 -3.02
CA GLU A 230 -3.56 21.09 -4.48
C GLU A 230 -3.98 19.74 -5.08
N SER A 231 -3.58 18.63 -4.45
CA SER A 231 -3.94 17.28 -4.90
C SER A 231 -5.45 17.03 -4.78
N LEU A 232 -6.08 17.50 -3.71
CA LEU A 232 -7.53 17.38 -3.52
C LEU A 232 -8.33 18.24 -4.48
N ILE A 233 -7.86 19.44 -4.80
CA ILE A 233 -8.44 20.32 -5.84
C ILE A 233 -8.35 19.58 -7.18
N GLN A 234 -7.17 19.05 -7.53
CA GLN A 234 -6.97 18.30 -8.77
C GLN A 234 -7.90 17.08 -8.89
N ILE A 235 -8.12 16.33 -7.81
CA ILE A 235 -9.10 15.23 -7.79
C ILE A 235 -10.51 15.76 -8.08
N GLY A 236 -10.91 16.86 -7.43
CA GLY A 236 -12.22 17.47 -7.64
C GLY A 236 -12.47 17.87 -9.08
N ASP A 237 -11.47 18.49 -9.70
CA ASP A 237 -11.53 18.97 -11.08
C ASP A 237 -11.49 17.80 -12.09
N SER A 238 -10.55 16.86 -11.92
CA SER A 238 -10.36 15.72 -12.82
C SER A 238 -11.61 14.84 -12.90
N TYR A 239 -12.24 14.56 -11.76
CA TYR A 239 -13.40 13.67 -11.68
C TYR A 239 -14.74 14.41 -11.55
N ASN A 240 -14.78 15.69 -11.87
CA ASN A 240 -16.00 16.52 -11.81
C ASN A 240 -16.74 16.33 -10.46
N LYS A 241 -16.00 16.37 -9.36
CA LYS A 241 -16.48 16.18 -7.97
C LYS A 241 -17.15 14.82 -7.67
N GLN A 242 -16.96 13.83 -8.54
CA GLN A 242 -17.52 12.48 -8.33
C GLN A 242 -16.72 11.62 -7.34
N VAL A 243 -15.54 12.07 -6.92
CA VAL A 243 -14.64 11.36 -5.97
C VAL A 243 -14.56 12.14 -4.66
N ALA A 244 -14.05 13.34 -4.71
CA ALA A 244 -13.94 14.25 -3.58
C ALA A 244 -13.77 15.69 -4.07
N TRP A 245 -14.05 16.67 -3.21
CA TRP A 245 -13.76 18.09 -3.49
C TRP A 245 -13.54 18.87 -2.21
N VAL A 246 -12.74 19.93 -2.30
CA VAL A 246 -12.49 20.86 -1.20
C VAL A 246 -13.47 22.03 -1.25
N SER A 247 -13.94 22.47 -0.10
CA SER A 247 -14.71 23.70 0.09
C SER A 247 -13.96 24.62 1.04
N HIS A 248 -13.64 25.84 0.55
CA HIS A 248 -12.99 26.90 1.33
C HIS A 248 -14.00 27.96 1.77
N THR A 249 -15.06 27.58 2.49
CA THR A 249 -16.13 28.49 2.88
C THR A 249 -15.89 29.00 4.31
N ALA A 250 -15.88 30.31 4.49
CA ALA A 250 -15.81 30.99 5.79
C ALA A 250 -14.61 30.56 6.67
N GLY A 251 -13.46 30.26 6.07
CA GLY A 251 -12.25 29.81 6.76
C GLY A 251 -12.26 28.32 7.17
N LEU A 252 -13.33 27.60 6.86
CA LEU A 252 -13.41 26.14 7.06
C LEU A 252 -12.98 25.44 5.77
N ASN A 253 -11.82 24.77 5.84
CA ASN A 253 -11.33 23.92 4.77
C ASN A 253 -11.89 22.51 4.96
N SER A 254 -13.02 22.23 4.33
CA SER A 254 -13.66 20.91 4.42
C SER A 254 -13.52 20.13 3.12
N VAL A 255 -13.27 18.85 3.23
CA VAL A 255 -13.19 17.90 2.13
C VAL A 255 -14.44 17.03 2.17
N SER A 256 -15.26 17.11 1.12
CA SER A 256 -16.39 16.22 0.90
C SER A 256 -15.93 15.01 0.12
N ILE A 257 -16.34 13.82 0.55
CA ILE A 257 -15.87 12.54 0.03
C ILE A 257 -17.07 11.69 -0.36
N MET A 258 -17.07 11.20 -1.59
CA MET A 258 -18.18 10.42 -2.13
C MET A 258 -18.12 8.95 -1.65
N ASP A 259 -19.29 8.31 -1.54
CA ASP A 259 -19.36 6.87 -1.28
C ASP A 259 -19.12 6.08 -2.57
N LEU A 260 -17.86 5.91 -2.89
CA LEU A 260 -17.38 5.16 -4.05
C LEU A 260 -16.48 4.03 -3.60
N ASN A 261 -16.52 2.89 -4.29
CA ASN A 261 -15.55 1.81 -4.03
C ASN A 261 -14.14 2.31 -4.38
N PRO A 262 -13.18 2.31 -3.43
CA PRO A 262 -11.82 2.81 -3.69
C PRO A 262 -11.15 2.16 -4.91
N LEU A 263 -11.36 0.86 -5.12
CA LEU A 263 -10.76 0.13 -6.24
C LEU A 263 -11.25 0.59 -7.62
N THR A 264 -12.37 1.31 -7.69
CA THR A 264 -12.80 1.98 -8.92
C THR A 264 -11.72 2.91 -9.45
N LEU A 265 -11.03 3.62 -8.56
CA LEU A 265 -9.96 4.54 -8.95
C LEU A 265 -8.67 3.84 -9.39
N ILE A 266 -8.41 2.62 -8.89
CA ILE A 266 -7.28 1.83 -9.40
C ILE A 266 -7.54 1.37 -10.83
N SER A 267 -8.75 0.92 -11.12
CA SER A 267 -9.12 0.57 -12.50
C SER A 267 -9.15 1.82 -13.40
N ALA A 268 -9.73 2.94 -12.91
CA ALA A 268 -9.73 4.21 -13.63
C ALA A 268 -8.31 4.66 -13.97
N TYR A 269 -7.37 4.52 -13.04
CA TYR A 269 -5.97 4.85 -13.27
C TYR A 269 -5.40 4.16 -14.52
N TYR A 270 -5.62 2.87 -14.69
CA TYR A 270 -5.16 2.15 -15.86
C TYR A 270 -5.83 2.62 -17.15
N HIS A 271 -7.14 2.92 -17.10
CA HIS A 271 -7.84 3.50 -18.27
C HIS A 271 -7.34 4.91 -18.61
N GLU A 272 -6.92 5.70 -17.62
CA GLU A 272 -6.27 7.00 -17.84
C GLU A 272 -4.90 6.83 -18.54
N LEU A 273 -4.12 5.81 -18.17
CA LEU A 273 -2.87 5.48 -18.87
C LEU A 273 -3.10 5.08 -20.34
N ASP A 274 -4.25 4.46 -20.64
CA ASP A 274 -4.69 4.14 -21.99
C ASP A 274 -5.26 5.34 -22.75
N GLY A 275 -5.26 6.55 -22.16
CA GLY A 275 -5.66 7.80 -22.79
C GLY A 275 -7.13 8.19 -22.59
N GLU A 276 -7.87 7.51 -21.72
CA GLU A 276 -9.24 7.91 -21.38
C GLU A 276 -9.28 9.19 -20.53
N SER A 277 -10.31 9.99 -20.69
CA SER A 277 -10.56 11.08 -19.75
C SER A 277 -10.87 10.54 -18.34
N PRO A 278 -10.51 11.26 -17.26
CA PRO A 278 -10.75 10.79 -15.89
C PRO A 278 -12.20 10.39 -15.60
N THR A 279 -13.18 11.12 -16.13
CA THR A 279 -14.60 10.80 -15.96
C THR A 279 -15.01 9.52 -16.70
N ASN A 280 -14.53 9.31 -17.94
CA ASN A 280 -14.77 8.08 -18.69
C ASN A 280 -14.06 6.88 -18.03
N ALA A 281 -12.82 7.09 -17.61
CA ALA A 281 -12.04 6.09 -16.88
C ALA A 281 -12.74 5.64 -15.58
N LEU A 282 -13.37 6.58 -14.87
CA LEU A 282 -14.13 6.27 -13.66
C LEU A 282 -15.33 5.35 -13.95
N GLU A 283 -16.07 5.61 -15.03
CA GLU A 283 -17.20 4.76 -15.42
C GLU A 283 -16.75 3.35 -15.87
N LYS A 284 -15.65 3.28 -16.64
CA LYS A 284 -15.03 1.99 -16.98
C LYS A 284 -14.56 1.24 -15.73
N GLY A 285 -13.96 1.93 -14.75
CA GLY A 285 -13.54 1.35 -13.48
C GLY A 285 -14.69 0.77 -12.68
N LYS A 286 -15.87 1.40 -12.69
CA LYS A 286 -17.08 0.83 -12.09
C LYS A 286 -17.50 -0.48 -12.76
N ALA A 287 -17.43 -0.54 -14.09
CA ALA A 287 -17.77 -1.73 -14.87
C ALA A 287 -16.80 -2.90 -14.58
N ASP A 288 -15.50 -2.64 -14.58
CA ASP A 288 -14.47 -3.65 -14.27
C ASP A 288 -14.69 -4.30 -12.90
N LEU A 289 -15.01 -3.50 -11.89
CA LEU A 289 -15.27 -4.03 -10.55
C LEU A 289 -16.52 -4.90 -10.48
N LEU A 290 -17.53 -4.62 -11.28
CA LEU A 290 -18.71 -5.49 -11.38
C LEU A 290 -18.34 -6.84 -12.00
N GLU A 291 -17.48 -6.86 -13.02
CA GLU A 291 -16.98 -8.10 -13.62
C GLU A 291 -16.15 -8.92 -12.63
N ILE A 292 -15.19 -8.28 -11.93
CA ILE A 292 -14.36 -8.95 -10.93
C ILE A 292 -15.21 -9.57 -9.82
N LYS A 293 -16.24 -8.87 -9.35
CA LYS A 293 -17.17 -9.41 -8.35
C LYS A 293 -17.90 -10.65 -8.87
N LYS A 294 -18.36 -10.64 -10.12
CA LYS A 294 -19.01 -11.81 -10.75
C LYS A 294 -18.06 -13.00 -10.84
N MET A 295 -16.80 -12.76 -11.25
CA MET A 295 -15.78 -13.82 -11.31
C MET A 295 -15.54 -14.46 -9.94
N GLN A 296 -15.35 -13.65 -8.89
CA GLN A 296 -15.13 -14.15 -7.53
C GLN A 296 -16.32 -14.93 -6.97
N MET A 297 -17.55 -14.52 -7.26
CA MET A 297 -18.75 -15.27 -6.87
C MET A 297 -18.78 -16.64 -7.54
N THR A 298 -18.39 -16.72 -8.81
CA THR A 298 -18.32 -17.97 -9.55
C THR A 298 -17.24 -18.90 -8.98
N GLU A 299 -16.04 -18.39 -8.72
CA GLU A 299 -14.95 -19.16 -8.12
C GLU A 299 -15.33 -19.72 -6.73
N THR A 300 -16.12 -18.97 -5.95
CA THR A 300 -16.57 -19.40 -4.61
C THR A 300 -17.63 -20.50 -4.68
N LEU A 301 -18.44 -20.55 -5.74
CA LEU A 301 -19.47 -21.56 -5.93
C LEU A 301 -18.90 -22.93 -6.36
N PHE A 302 -17.73 -22.93 -7.02
CA PHE A 302 -17.09 -24.15 -7.52
C PHE A 302 -15.87 -24.60 -6.69
N SER A 303 -15.55 -23.95 -5.56
CA SER A 303 -14.45 -24.26 -4.63
C SER A 303 -14.95 -24.88 -3.31
#